data_442cd4e03bedc3d85ffd496a21687547
#
_entry.id   442cd4e03bedc3d85ffd496a21687547
#
_cell.length_a   1.000
_cell.length_b   1.000
_cell.length_c   1.000
_cell.angle_alpha   90.00
_cell.angle_beta   90.00
_cell.angle_gamma   90.00
#
_symmetry.space_group_name_H-M   'P 1'
#
loop_
_entity.id
_entity.type
_entity.pdbx_description
1 polymer ?
#
loop_
_entity_poly.entity_id
_entity_poly.type
_entity_poly.pdbx_seq_one_letter_code
_entity_poly.pdbx_strand_id
1 'polypeptide(L)'
;MKTLKAIVAKYNATSLILRILVGLIVGAVLAVLVPGAGWLEEFGNLFVGALKGIAPVLVFVIVASALAQGTSKLDRRFGTVIWLYMLTTFLAAAIAVVTSFLFPQTIVLAEAAESEVVPQGLGEVLNTLLTNFVANPVSALLNGNYIGILFWACLFGLAMKKYGAESTKVFLANTADAVSQIVRWIINLAPFGIMGLVYTNVDSNGLSIFTQYGRLLALLVGTMLFMALIVSPLIIFIYLHCNPYPLVFRCLKESGLTAFFTRSSAANIPVNMTLCEKLGLDKDMYSVSIPLGATINMDGAAITITIMTLAAANTLGLQVSLPAAILLSVMSALGACGASGVAGGSLLLIPMACSLFGISNDIAMQVVGVGFIIGVVQDSVETALNSAGDVEFAATAEYHQWLKEGKSLPEFLGGKK
;
A
#
# COMPACT_ATOMS: atom_id res chain seq x y z
N MET A 1 39.31 -5.93 8.41
CA MET A 1 38.37 -6.44 7.38
C MET A 1 37.49 -7.62 7.86
N LYS A 2 38.04 -8.69 8.51
CA LYS A 2 37.19 -9.82 8.99
C LYS A 2 36.13 -9.39 10.02
N THR A 3 36.49 -8.55 10.99
CA THR A 3 35.58 -8.04 12.03
C THR A 3 34.43 -7.20 11.45
N LEU A 4 34.72 -6.31 10.48
CA LEU A 4 33.70 -5.49 9.81
C LEU A 4 32.72 -6.36 9.01
N LYS A 5 33.23 -7.37 8.27
CA LYS A 5 32.38 -8.33 7.56
C LYS A 5 31.48 -9.12 8.50
N ALA A 6 31.98 -9.51 9.69
CA ALA A 6 31.19 -10.21 10.70
C ALA A 6 30.08 -9.32 11.30
N ILE A 7 30.40 -8.04 11.56
CA ILE A 7 29.40 -7.06 12.05
C ILE A 7 28.30 -6.84 10.99
N VAL A 8 28.68 -6.61 9.74
CA VAL A 8 27.73 -6.43 8.63
C VAL A 8 26.88 -7.69 8.42
N ALA A 9 27.47 -8.88 8.50
CA ALA A 9 26.74 -10.13 8.39
C ALA A 9 25.73 -10.31 9.53
N LYS A 10 26.11 -10.00 10.77
CA LYS A 10 25.22 -10.04 11.94
C LYS A 10 24.10 -9.00 11.84
N TYR A 11 24.41 -7.78 11.37
CA TYR A 11 23.42 -6.73 11.12
C TYR A 11 22.40 -7.18 10.08
N ASN A 12 22.84 -7.77 8.96
CA ASN A 12 21.94 -8.25 7.90
C ASN A 12 21.14 -9.50 8.30
N ALA A 13 21.63 -10.30 9.24
CA ALA A 13 20.89 -11.43 9.81
C ALA A 13 19.76 -10.99 10.76
N THR A 14 19.80 -9.75 11.27
CA THR A 14 18.74 -9.20 12.12
C THR A 14 17.57 -8.73 11.26
N SER A 15 16.33 -9.01 11.67
CA SER A 15 15.14 -8.58 10.93
C SER A 15 15.11 -7.05 10.74
N LEU A 16 14.63 -6.59 9.59
CA LEU A 16 14.53 -5.16 9.28
C LEU A 16 13.66 -4.44 10.31
N ILE A 17 12.57 -5.08 10.77
CA ILE A 17 11.68 -4.56 11.82
C ILE A 17 12.45 -4.21 13.08
N LEU A 18 13.26 -5.15 13.59
CA LEU A 18 14.01 -4.92 14.81
C LEU A 18 15.04 -3.79 14.63
N ARG A 19 15.70 -3.74 13.48
CA ARG A 19 16.64 -2.63 13.15
C ARG A 19 15.95 -1.28 13.12
N ILE A 20 14.74 -1.20 12.54
CA ILE A 20 13.93 0.03 12.51
C ILE A 20 13.50 0.45 13.92
N LEU A 21 13.02 -0.49 14.75
CA LEU A 21 12.67 -0.21 16.15
C LEU A 21 13.86 0.33 16.95
N VAL A 22 15.03 -0.26 16.75
CA VAL A 22 16.26 0.26 17.37
C VAL A 22 16.57 1.68 16.88
N GLY A 23 16.46 1.93 15.56
CA GLY A 23 16.64 3.27 14.98
C GLY A 23 15.68 4.30 15.57
N LEU A 24 14.41 3.95 15.70
CA LEU A 24 13.37 4.79 16.30
C LEU A 24 13.71 5.16 17.76
N ILE A 25 14.03 4.15 18.58
CA ILE A 25 14.40 4.36 20.00
C ILE A 25 15.66 5.23 20.11
N VAL A 26 16.68 4.93 19.31
CA VAL A 26 17.94 5.69 19.31
C VAL A 26 17.67 7.14 18.89
N GLY A 27 16.88 7.38 17.84
CA GLY A 27 16.51 8.73 17.40
C GLY A 27 15.80 9.52 18.50
N ALA A 28 14.81 8.93 19.17
CA ALA A 28 14.09 9.57 20.27
C ALA A 28 15.00 9.87 21.47
N VAL A 29 15.87 8.93 21.85
CA VAL A 29 16.81 9.11 22.96
C VAL A 29 17.84 10.21 22.64
N LEU A 30 18.37 10.21 21.41
CA LEU A 30 19.34 11.23 20.99
C LEU A 30 18.71 12.63 20.97
N ALA A 31 17.46 12.78 20.53
CA ALA A 31 16.77 14.07 20.56
C ALA A 31 16.61 14.63 21.97
N VAL A 32 16.42 13.77 22.99
CA VAL A 32 16.32 14.20 24.39
C VAL A 32 17.70 14.50 25.01
N LEU A 33 18.72 13.69 24.68
CA LEU A 33 20.04 13.78 25.30
C LEU A 33 20.97 14.78 24.60
N VAL A 34 20.83 14.99 23.31
CA VAL A 34 21.72 15.83 22.48
C VAL A 34 20.85 16.69 21.56
N PRO A 35 20.06 17.64 22.09
CA PRO A 35 19.23 18.53 21.29
C PRO A 35 20.09 19.41 20.38
N GLY A 36 19.58 19.78 19.21
CA GLY A 36 20.24 20.67 18.25
C GLY A 36 21.37 20.03 17.44
N ALA A 37 21.52 18.68 17.43
CA ALA A 37 22.51 17.98 16.61
C ALA A 37 22.01 17.82 15.14
N GLY A 38 21.95 18.93 14.38
CA GLY A 38 21.36 18.98 13.03
C GLY A 38 21.94 17.99 12.02
N TRP A 39 23.18 17.50 12.22
CA TRP A 39 23.75 16.47 11.34
C TRP A 39 22.97 15.13 11.39
N LEU A 40 22.20 14.84 12.44
CA LEU A 40 21.36 13.65 12.53
C LEU A 40 20.13 13.74 11.63
N GLU A 41 19.65 14.93 11.38
CA GLU A 41 18.55 15.20 10.44
C GLU A 41 18.90 14.75 9.03
N GLU A 42 20.17 14.90 8.62
CA GLU A 42 20.61 14.53 7.26
C GLU A 42 20.35 13.07 6.91
N PHE A 43 20.35 12.15 7.90
CA PHE A 43 19.98 10.75 7.63
C PHE A 43 18.51 10.62 7.23
N GLY A 44 17.62 11.39 7.85
CA GLY A 44 16.22 11.46 7.50
C GLY A 44 16.02 12.05 6.09
N ASN A 45 16.66 13.20 5.83
CA ASN A 45 16.59 13.93 4.56
C ASN A 45 17.09 13.09 3.40
N LEU A 46 18.24 12.41 3.54
CA LEU A 46 18.78 11.51 2.53
C LEU A 46 17.86 10.33 2.24
N PHE A 47 17.28 9.75 3.28
CA PHE A 47 16.36 8.61 3.13
C PHE A 47 15.08 9.02 2.38
N VAL A 48 14.43 10.10 2.81
CA VAL A 48 13.21 10.63 2.16
C VAL A 48 13.53 11.13 0.76
N GLY A 49 14.66 11.81 0.56
CA GLY A 49 15.12 12.28 -0.74
C GLY A 49 15.36 11.14 -1.74
N ALA A 50 15.97 10.03 -1.30
CA ALA A 50 16.15 8.85 -2.15
C ALA A 50 14.81 8.21 -2.56
N LEU A 51 13.85 8.14 -1.62
CA LEU A 51 12.50 7.65 -1.92
C LEU A 51 11.77 8.58 -2.89
N LYS A 52 11.82 9.91 -2.64
CA LYS A 52 11.23 10.93 -3.51
C LYS A 52 11.78 10.82 -4.94
N GLY A 53 13.09 10.60 -5.09
CA GLY A 53 13.72 10.51 -6.40
C GLY A 53 13.32 9.28 -7.21
N ILE A 54 13.11 8.11 -6.55
CA ILE A 54 12.77 6.87 -7.25
C ILE A 54 11.26 6.65 -7.43
N ALA A 55 10.42 7.25 -6.61
CA ALA A 55 8.99 6.98 -6.58
C ALA A 55 8.27 7.24 -7.93
N PRO A 56 8.51 8.33 -8.68
CA PRO A 56 7.89 8.55 -9.98
C PRO A 56 8.17 7.43 -10.99
N VAL A 57 9.44 7.00 -11.06
CA VAL A 57 9.88 5.92 -11.95
C VAL A 57 9.28 4.59 -11.52
N LEU A 58 9.28 4.30 -10.21
CA LEU A 58 8.68 3.10 -9.64
C LEU A 58 7.21 2.97 -10.05
N VAL A 59 6.41 4.00 -9.79
CA VAL A 59 4.97 4.00 -10.11
C VAL A 59 4.73 3.76 -11.59
N PHE A 60 5.48 4.46 -12.46
CA PHE A 60 5.35 4.29 -13.90
C PHE A 60 5.63 2.84 -14.36
N VAL A 61 6.79 2.28 -13.98
CA VAL A 61 7.20 0.97 -14.50
C VAL A 61 6.35 -0.17 -13.93
N ILE A 62 5.92 -0.08 -12.66
CA ILE A 62 5.10 -1.13 -12.06
C ILE A 62 3.71 -1.18 -12.70
N VAL A 63 3.03 -0.03 -12.80
CA VAL A 63 1.69 0.04 -13.39
C VAL A 63 1.73 -0.35 -14.86
N ALA A 64 2.68 0.16 -15.62
CA ALA A 64 2.85 -0.19 -17.03
C ALA A 64 3.14 -1.69 -17.22
N SER A 65 4.02 -2.27 -16.40
CA SER A 65 4.34 -3.69 -16.44
C SER A 65 3.14 -4.58 -16.09
N ALA A 66 2.43 -4.26 -15.02
CA ALA A 66 1.26 -5.01 -14.58
C ALA A 66 0.17 -5.08 -15.67
N LEU A 67 -0.11 -3.94 -16.33
CA LEU A 67 -1.10 -3.88 -17.41
C LEU A 67 -0.62 -4.57 -18.70
N ALA A 68 0.68 -4.49 -19.02
CA ALA A 68 1.24 -5.13 -20.21
C ALA A 68 1.17 -6.66 -20.14
N GLN A 69 1.26 -7.24 -18.96
CA GLN A 69 1.31 -8.69 -18.74
C GLN A 69 -0.08 -9.34 -18.54
N GLY A 70 -1.14 -8.54 -18.44
CA GLY A 70 -2.49 -9.06 -18.21
C GLY A 70 -2.87 -10.19 -19.19
N THR A 71 -3.25 -11.35 -18.64
CA THR A 71 -3.58 -12.56 -19.42
C THR A 71 -4.83 -12.40 -20.26
N SER A 72 -4.84 -13.02 -21.47
CA SER A 72 -5.94 -12.92 -22.43
C SER A 72 -6.97 -14.06 -22.37
N LYS A 73 -6.73 -15.11 -21.59
CA LYS A 73 -7.66 -16.24 -21.42
C LYS A 73 -8.19 -16.26 -20.00
N LEU A 74 -9.37 -15.68 -19.80
CA LEU A 74 -10.03 -15.58 -18.51
C LEU A 74 -11.24 -16.50 -18.47
N ASP A 75 -11.20 -17.54 -17.63
CA ASP A 75 -12.40 -18.26 -17.20
C ASP A 75 -13.29 -17.29 -16.39
N ARG A 76 -14.61 -17.58 -16.36
CA ARG A 76 -15.61 -16.77 -15.66
C ARG A 76 -15.30 -16.60 -14.16
N ARG A 77 -14.72 -17.64 -13.54
CA ARG A 77 -14.23 -17.61 -12.15
C ARG A 77 -13.17 -16.54 -11.92
N PHE A 78 -12.22 -16.42 -12.84
CA PHE A 78 -11.16 -15.45 -12.77
C PHE A 78 -11.67 -14.02 -12.86
N GLY A 79 -12.67 -13.75 -13.71
CA GLY A 79 -13.36 -12.47 -13.74
C GLY A 79 -14.01 -12.11 -12.42
N THR A 80 -14.60 -13.11 -11.73
CA THR A 80 -15.18 -12.90 -10.38
C THR A 80 -14.12 -12.58 -9.35
N VAL A 81 -12.95 -13.24 -9.39
CA VAL A 81 -11.84 -12.94 -8.47
C VAL A 81 -11.34 -11.51 -8.66
N ILE A 82 -11.05 -11.10 -9.91
CA ILE A 82 -10.60 -9.73 -10.20
C ILE A 82 -11.63 -8.71 -9.73
N TRP A 83 -12.92 -8.97 -10.00
CA TRP A 83 -14.00 -8.11 -9.53
C TRP A 83 -14.00 -7.97 -8.01
N LEU A 84 -13.85 -9.07 -7.27
CA LEU A 84 -13.79 -9.05 -5.80
C LEU A 84 -12.58 -8.27 -5.31
N TYR A 85 -11.39 -8.50 -5.85
CA TYR A 85 -10.19 -7.76 -5.49
C TYR A 85 -10.35 -6.24 -5.69
N MET A 86 -10.87 -5.83 -6.84
CA MET A 86 -11.09 -4.40 -7.12
C MET A 86 -12.19 -3.80 -6.25
N LEU A 87 -13.28 -4.53 -6.04
CA LEU A 87 -14.40 -4.10 -5.20
C LEU A 87 -13.96 -3.90 -3.76
N THR A 88 -13.22 -4.87 -3.18
CA THR A 88 -12.78 -4.79 -1.78
C THR A 88 -11.76 -3.69 -1.58
N THR A 89 -10.82 -3.52 -2.51
CA THR A 89 -9.84 -2.42 -2.45
C THR A 89 -10.51 -1.06 -2.54
N PHE A 90 -11.53 -0.90 -3.38
CA PHE A 90 -12.34 0.33 -3.42
C PHE A 90 -13.14 0.54 -2.13
N LEU A 91 -13.81 -0.49 -1.60
CA LEU A 91 -14.55 -0.42 -0.35
C LEU A 91 -13.64 -0.10 0.84
N ALA A 92 -12.43 -0.66 0.85
CA ALA A 92 -11.43 -0.37 1.86
C ALA A 92 -11.05 1.13 1.88
N ALA A 93 -10.82 1.73 0.70
CA ALA A 93 -10.58 3.17 0.57
C ALA A 93 -11.82 4.00 0.98
N ALA A 94 -13.02 3.59 0.59
CA ALA A 94 -14.25 4.29 0.96
C ALA A 94 -14.51 4.26 2.47
N ILE A 95 -14.26 3.12 3.13
CA ILE A 95 -14.34 2.99 4.59
C ILE A 95 -13.28 3.84 5.26
N ALA A 96 -12.08 3.90 4.70
CA ALA A 96 -11.01 4.77 5.19
C ALA A 96 -11.40 6.26 5.14
N VAL A 97 -12.14 6.70 4.12
CA VAL A 97 -12.75 8.04 4.09
C VAL A 97 -13.73 8.23 5.23
N VAL A 98 -14.67 7.29 5.40
CA VAL A 98 -15.70 7.37 6.46
C VAL A 98 -15.03 7.43 7.84
N THR A 99 -14.09 6.54 8.11
CA THR A 99 -13.38 6.51 9.41
C THR A 99 -12.54 7.75 9.63
N SER A 100 -11.91 8.31 8.59
CA SER A 100 -11.17 9.59 8.69
C SER A 100 -12.07 10.79 8.96
N PHE A 101 -13.30 10.80 8.43
CA PHE A 101 -14.27 11.86 8.72
C PHE A 101 -14.87 11.73 10.13
N LEU A 102 -15.05 10.51 10.63
CA LEU A 102 -15.53 10.27 12.00
C LEU A 102 -14.44 10.55 13.05
N PHE A 103 -13.20 10.27 12.72
CA PHE A 103 -12.04 10.40 13.61
C PHE A 103 -10.91 11.18 12.93
N PRO A 104 -11.10 12.50 12.65
CA PRO A 104 -10.11 13.27 11.93
C PRO A 104 -8.77 13.29 12.68
N GLN A 105 -7.70 13.03 11.95
CA GLN A 105 -6.33 13.05 12.45
C GLN A 105 -5.54 14.17 11.80
N THR A 106 -4.54 14.64 12.51
CA THR A 106 -3.53 15.58 12.01
C THR A 106 -2.14 14.98 12.17
N ILE A 107 -1.20 15.44 11.36
CA ILE A 107 0.19 14.99 11.36
C ILE A 107 1.06 16.18 11.70
N VAL A 108 2.11 15.98 12.51
CA VAL A 108 3.13 17.00 12.72
C VAL A 108 4.07 16.99 11.53
N LEU A 109 4.16 18.10 10.81
CA LEU A 109 5.09 18.32 9.73
C LEU A 109 6.31 19.06 10.25
N ALA A 110 7.51 18.73 9.75
CA ALA A 110 8.77 19.33 10.21
C ALA A 110 8.92 20.80 9.76
N GLU A 111 8.40 21.14 8.59
CA GLU A 111 8.40 22.48 8.04
C GLU A 111 6.97 23.05 8.04
N ALA A 112 6.86 24.35 8.36
CA ALA A 112 5.59 25.06 8.22
C ALA A 112 5.16 25.04 6.74
N ALA A 113 4.02 24.41 6.46
CA ALA A 113 3.46 24.44 5.12
C ALA A 113 3.07 25.88 4.78
N GLU A 114 3.72 26.48 3.78
CA GLU A 114 3.16 27.67 3.14
C GLU A 114 1.79 27.27 2.57
N SER A 115 0.77 28.01 2.91
CA SER A 115 -0.60 27.73 2.46
C SER A 115 -0.67 27.89 0.95
N GLU A 116 -0.55 26.80 0.22
CA GLU A 116 -0.82 26.75 -1.22
C GLU A 116 -2.33 26.95 -1.46
N VAL A 117 -2.67 27.53 -2.59
CA VAL A 117 -4.04 27.75 -3.02
C VAL A 117 -4.71 26.39 -3.18
N VAL A 118 -5.67 26.10 -2.32
CA VAL A 118 -6.35 24.81 -2.28
C VAL A 118 -7.57 24.87 -3.18
N PRO A 119 -7.81 23.84 -4.01
CA PRO A 119 -9.05 23.73 -4.79
C PRO A 119 -10.27 23.74 -3.87
N GLN A 120 -11.14 24.74 -4.03
CA GLN A 120 -12.30 24.92 -3.15
C GLN A 120 -13.57 24.25 -3.65
N GLY A 121 -13.55 23.56 -4.79
CA GLY A 121 -14.75 22.95 -5.36
C GLY A 121 -14.48 21.76 -6.25
N LEU A 122 -15.51 20.91 -6.43
CA LEU A 122 -15.44 19.74 -7.33
C LEU A 122 -14.98 20.12 -8.74
N GLY A 123 -15.39 21.28 -9.25
CA GLY A 123 -14.99 21.77 -10.58
C GLY A 123 -13.49 22.02 -10.67
N GLU A 124 -12.87 22.57 -9.63
CA GLU A 124 -11.41 22.80 -9.58
C GLU A 124 -10.64 21.50 -9.45
N VAL A 125 -11.13 20.59 -8.61
CA VAL A 125 -10.54 19.24 -8.47
C VAL A 125 -10.58 18.50 -9.81
N LEU A 126 -11.73 18.50 -10.51
CA LEU A 126 -11.87 17.86 -11.83
C LEU A 126 -11.00 18.55 -12.88
N ASN A 127 -10.91 19.88 -12.87
CA ASN A 127 -10.04 20.61 -13.80
C ASN A 127 -8.56 20.28 -13.56
N THR A 128 -8.13 20.23 -12.31
CA THR A 128 -6.77 19.82 -11.93
C THR A 128 -6.47 18.40 -12.42
N LEU A 129 -7.40 17.47 -12.24
CA LEU A 129 -7.25 16.09 -12.75
C LEU A 129 -7.11 16.06 -14.26
N LEU A 130 -8.03 16.70 -14.99
CA LEU A 130 -8.03 16.70 -16.46
C LEU A 130 -6.75 17.33 -17.03
N THR A 131 -6.30 18.42 -16.43
CA THR A 131 -5.06 19.09 -16.84
C THR A 131 -3.84 18.22 -16.57
N ASN A 132 -3.79 17.58 -15.41
CA ASN A 132 -2.68 16.70 -15.03
C ASN A 132 -2.63 15.40 -15.87
N PHE A 133 -3.77 14.84 -16.29
CA PHE A 133 -3.79 13.66 -17.16
C PHE A 133 -3.04 13.85 -18.47
N VAL A 134 -3.19 15.01 -19.09
CA VAL A 134 -2.58 15.31 -20.40
C VAL A 134 -1.24 16.02 -20.27
N ALA A 135 -0.67 16.14 -19.09
CA ALA A 135 0.67 16.67 -18.88
C ALA A 135 1.70 15.88 -19.69
N ASN A 136 2.75 16.55 -20.15
CA ASN A 136 3.85 15.87 -20.86
C ASN A 136 4.42 14.74 -19.98
N PRO A 137 4.56 13.48 -20.48
CA PRO A 137 4.97 12.33 -19.68
C PRO A 137 6.34 12.49 -19.03
N VAL A 138 7.29 13.12 -19.73
CA VAL A 138 8.65 13.38 -19.19
C VAL A 138 8.58 14.44 -18.09
N SER A 139 7.82 15.50 -18.31
CA SER A 139 7.59 16.54 -17.31
C SER A 139 6.85 15.99 -16.08
N ALA A 140 5.88 15.08 -16.28
CA ALA A 140 5.18 14.42 -15.19
C ALA A 140 6.13 13.60 -14.31
N LEU A 141 7.05 12.85 -14.92
CA LEU A 141 8.07 12.09 -14.19
C LEU A 141 9.06 13.02 -13.46
N LEU A 142 9.51 14.09 -14.12
CA LEU A 142 10.47 15.04 -13.56
C LEU A 142 9.91 15.78 -12.34
N ASN A 143 8.65 16.21 -12.43
CA ASN A 143 8.01 17.04 -11.41
C ASN A 143 7.20 16.22 -10.40
N GLY A 144 7.18 14.89 -10.50
CA GLY A 144 6.38 14.05 -9.61
C GLY A 144 4.87 14.26 -9.75
N ASN A 145 4.38 14.60 -10.96
CA ASN A 145 2.95 14.66 -11.24
C ASN A 145 2.38 13.24 -11.37
N TYR A 146 2.01 12.64 -10.24
CA TYR A 146 1.58 11.24 -10.17
C TYR A 146 0.30 10.95 -10.94
N ILE A 147 -0.60 11.91 -11.10
CA ILE A 147 -1.81 11.76 -11.93
C ILE A 147 -1.42 11.55 -13.39
N GLY A 148 -0.55 12.39 -13.91
CA GLY A 148 0.00 12.24 -15.25
C GLY A 148 0.83 10.97 -15.41
N ILE A 149 1.66 10.62 -14.41
CA ILE A 149 2.45 9.39 -14.40
C ILE A 149 1.55 8.16 -14.51
N LEU A 150 0.50 8.06 -13.69
CA LEU A 150 -0.46 6.96 -13.74
C LEU A 150 -1.18 6.87 -15.08
N PHE A 151 -1.68 8.00 -15.59
CA PHE A 151 -2.38 8.06 -16.87
C PHE A 151 -1.51 7.51 -18.00
N TRP A 152 -0.27 8.02 -18.12
CA TRP A 152 0.65 7.56 -19.15
C TRP A 152 1.14 6.12 -18.93
N ALA A 153 1.32 5.68 -17.69
CA ALA A 153 1.65 4.30 -17.37
C ALA A 153 0.53 3.34 -17.78
N CYS A 154 -0.73 3.72 -17.53
CA CYS A 154 -1.88 2.94 -17.96
C CYS A 154 -1.98 2.83 -19.50
N LEU A 155 -1.88 3.97 -20.20
CA LEU A 155 -1.94 3.97 -21.67
C LEU A 155 -0.78 3.17 -22.27
N PHE A 156 0.44 3.37 -21.78
CA PHE A 156 1.61 2.65 -22.24
C PHE A 156 1.50 1.14 -21.98
N GLY A 157 1.08 0.75 -20.78
CA GLY A 157 0.88 -0.66 -20.42
C GLY A 157 -0.17 -1.36 -21.29
N LEU A 158 -1.31 -0.70 -21.54
CA LEU A 158 -2.35 -1.22 -22.43
C LEU A 158 -1.88 -1.30 -23.90
N ALA A 159 -1.13 -0.31 -24.37
CA ALA A 159 -0.53 -0.36 -25.70
C ALA A 159 0.47 -1.51 -25.83
N MET A 160 1.34 -1.69 -24.82
CA MET A 160 2.30 -2.79 -24.74
C MET A 160 1.62 -4.16 -24.67
N LYS A 161 0.50 -4.29 -23.98
CA LYS A 161 -0.31 -5.51 -23.96
C LYS A 161 -0.74 -5.91 -25.37
N LYS A 162 -1.14 -4.95 -26.19
CA LYS A 162 -1.69 -5.18 -27.54
C LYS A 162 -0.60 -5.33 -28.61
N TYR A 163 0.44 -4.51 -28.56
CA TYR A 163 1.42 -4.41 -29.63
C TYR A 163 2.84 -4.89 -29.25
N GLY A 164 3.11 -5.08 -27.95
CA GLY A 164 4.42 -5.52 -27.50
C GLY A 164 4.67 -7.01 -27.77
N ALA A 165 5.86 -7.32 -28.29
CA ALA A 165 6.35 -8.68 -28.36
C ALA A 165 6.56 -9.25 -26.94
N GLU A 166 6.51 -10.58 -26.77
CA GLU A 166 6.72 -11.22 -25.47
C GLU A 166 8.08 -10.85 -24.84
N SER A 167 9.15 -10.77 -25.64
CA SER A 167 10.47 -10.32 -25.19
C SER A 167 10.44 -8.91 -24.59
N THR A 168 9.63 -8.00 -25.17
CA THR A 168 9.51 -6.62 -24.69
C THR A 168 8.67 -6.55 -23.40
N LYS A 169 7.65 -7.37 -23.28
CA LYS A 169 6.86 -7.48 -22.03
C LYS A 169 7.72 -8.04 -20.89
N VAL A 170 8.54 -9.06 -21.17
CA VAL A 170 9.51 -9.60 -20.21
C VAL A 170 10.55 -8.55 -19.82
N PHE A 171 11.06 -7.76 -20.78
CA PHE A 171 11.97 -6.65 -20.49
C PHE A 171 11.32 -5.62 -19.55
N LEU A 172 10.06 -5.26 -19.78
CA LEU A 172 9.32 -4.34 -18.92
C LEU A 172 9.11 -4.91 -17.49
N ALA A 173 8.83 -6.21 -17.37
CA ALA A 173 8.77 -6.90 -16.09
C ALA A 173 10.10 -6.85 -15.35
N ASN A 174 11.18 -7.21 -16.02
CA ASN A 174 12.52 -7.18 -15.44
C ASN A 174 12.92 -5.75 -15.02
N THR A 175 12.47 -4.73 -15.76
CA THR A 175 12.70 -3.32 -15.40
C THR A 175 11.93 -2.96 -14.12
N ALA A 176 10.67 -3.38 -13.99
CA ALA A 176 9.88 -3.17 -12.77
C ALA A 176 10.52 -3.87 -11.55
N ASP A 177 11.00 -5.09 -11.73
CA ASP A 177 11.72 -5.84 -10.68
C ASP A 177 13.04 -5.15 -10.28
N ALA A 178 13.80 -4.64 -11.25
CA ALA A 178 15.05 -3.92 -10.99
C ALA A 178 14.80 -2.62 -10.21
N VAL A 179 13.80 -1.83 -10.59
CA VAL A 179 13.42 -0.61 -9.87
C VAL A 179 12.89 -0.94 -8.47
N SER A 180 12.07 -1.97 -8.33
CA SER A 180 11.60 -2.47 -7.02
C SER A 180 12.78 -2.90 -6.14
N GLN A 181 13.82 -3.51 -6.73
CA GLN A 181 15.03 -3.88 -5.98
C GLN A 181 15.82 -2.65 -5.50
N ILE A 182 15.88 -1.57 -6.29
CA ILE A 182 16.48 -0.30 -5.84
C ILE A 182 15.71 0.25 -4.62
N VAL A 183 14.38 0.23 -4.66
CA VAL A 183 13.56 0.63 -3.49
C VAL A 183 13.85 -0.23 -2.27
N ARG A 184 13.99 -1.56 -2.42
CA ARG A 184 14.39 -2.45 -1.31
C ARG A 184 15.76 -2.07 -0.73
N TRP A 185 16.72 -1.68 -1.55
CA TRP A 185 18.02 -1.20 -1.05
C TRP A 185 17.89 0.08 -0.25
N ILE A 186 17.06 1.05 -0.72
CA ILE A 186 16.77 2.28 0.02
C ILE A 186 16.07 1.94 1.35
N ILE A 187 15.06 1.06 1.33
CA ILE A 187 14.34 0.64 2.55
C ILE A 187 15.26 -0.09 3.55
N ASN A 188 16.30 -0.77 3.10
CA ASN A 188 17.30 -1.35 4.01
C ASN A 188 18.11 -0.29 4.80
N LEU A 189 18.12 0.97 4.33
CA LEU A 189 18.67 2.12 5.05
C LEU A 189 17.66 2.78 6.01
N ALA A 190 16.41 2.33 6.01
CA ALA A 190 15.34 2.88 6.85
C ALA A 190 15.70 2.96 8.35
N PRO A 191 16.46 2.02 8.97
CA PRO A 191 16.84 2.18 10.38
C PRO A 191 17.58 3.49 10.67
N PHE A 192 18.44 3.92 9.77
CA PHE A 192 19.16 5.20 9.90
C PHE A 192 18.28 6.38 9.48
N GLY A 193 17.53 6.25 8.40
CA GLY A 193 16.59 7.28 7.95
C GLY A 193 15.51 7.58 9.00
N ILE A 194 14.90 6.55 9.58
CA ILE A 194 13.87 6.70 10.62
C ILE A 194 14.49 7.25 11.91
N MET A 195 15.71 6.85 12.27
CA MET A 195 16.44 7.46 13.37
C MET A 195 16.55 8.99 13.20
N GLY A 196 16.96 9.46 12.02
CA GLY A 196 17.03 10.89 11.70
C GLY A 196 15.67 11.59 11.75
N LEU A 197 14.65 11.00 11.10
CA LEU A 197 13.28 11.54 11.10
C LEU A 197 12.69 11.65 12.51
N VAL A 198 12.87 10.62 13.33
CA VAL A 198 12.39 10.64 14.73
C VAL A 198 13.16 11.65 15.54
N TYR A 199 14.48 11.74 15.37
CA TYR A 199 15.30 12.75 16.00
C TYR A 199 14.76 14.15 15.71
N THR A 200 14.63 14.54 14.45
CA THR A 200 14.13 15.87 14.04
C THR A 200 12.74 16.17 14.61
N ASN A 201 11.83 15.20 14.51
CA ASN A 201 10.47 15.40 14.99
C ASN A 201 10.38 15.52 16.51
N VAL A 202 11.17 14.75 17.27
CA VAL A 202 11.19 14.83 18.74
C VAL A 202 11.93 16.08 19.22
N ASP A 203 13.03 16.45 18.56
CA ASP A 203 13.79 17.68 18.89
C ASP A 203 12.93 18.93 18.71
N SER A 204 12.13 18.99 17.63
CA SER A 204 11.25 20.13 17.31
C SER A 204 9.94 20.16 18.11
N ASN A 205 9.33 19.01 18.40
CA ASN A 205 7.94 18.92 18.91
C ASN A 205 7.82 18.17 20.24
N GLY A 206 8.92 17.65 20.78
CA GLY A 206 8.94 16.87 22.01
C GLY A 206 8.32 15.48 21.86
N LEU A 207 8.27 14.74 22.97
CA LEU A 207 7.75 13.36 23.01
C LEU A 207 6.23 13.25 22.79
N SER A 208 5.48 14.37 22.86
CA SER A 208 4.03 14.38 22.62
C SER A 208 3.64 13.90 21.22
N ILE A 209 4.55 13.96 20.26
CA ILE A 209 4.36 13.48 18.89
C ILE A 209 3.99 11.98 18.84
N PHE A 210 4.52 11.17 19.76
CA PHE A 210 4.18 9.75 19.80
C PHE A 210 2.70 9.48 20.14
N THR A 211 2.06 10.40 20.87
CA THR A 211 0.60 10.31 21.14
C THR A 211 -0.20 10.54 19.87
N GLN A 212 0.20 11.49 19.02
CA GLN A 212 -0.47 11.77 17.75
C GLN A 212 -0.24 10.62 16.76
N TYR A 213 0.98 10.13 16.65
CA TYR A 213 1.29 8.95 15.81
C TYR A 213 0.56 7.71 16.30
N GLY A 214 0.40 7.53 17.62
CA GLY A 214 -0.38 6.45 18.20
C GLY A 214 -1.86 6.50 17.81
N ARG A 215 -2.48 7.70 17.80
CA ARG A 215 -3.87 7.89 17.35
C ARG A 215 -4.03 7.61 15.86
N LEU A 216 -3.13 8.11 15.03
CA LEU A 216 -3.12 7.84 13.59
C LEU A 216 -2.95 6.35 13.31
N LEU A 217 -2.01 5.68 13.99
CA LEU A 217 -1.80 4.24 13.89
C LEU A 217 -3.04 3.45 14.34
N ALA A 218 -3.69 3.87 15.43
CA ALA A 218 -4.92 3.25 15.90
C ALA A 218 -6.06 3.36 14.89
N LEU A 219 -6.19 4.51 14.19
CA LEU A 219 -7.17 4.68 13.11
C LEU A 219 -6.85 3.75 11.93
N LEU A 220 -5.60 3.71 11.48
CA LEU A 220 -5.15 2.84 10.38
C LEU A 220 -5.43 1.37 10.70
N VAL A 221 -4.90 0.88 11.82
CA VAL A 221 -5.05 -0.52 12.24
C VAL A 221 -6.51 -0.86 12.53
N GLY A 222 -7.24 0.04 13.19
CA GLY A 222 -8.66 -0.15 13.46
C GLY A 222 -9.50 -0.28 12.19
N THR A 223 -9.22 0.55 11.18
CA THR A 223 -9.89 0.46 9.87
C THR A 223 -9.53 -0.83 9.13
N MET A 224 -8.25 -1.26 9.18
CA MET A 224 -7.81 -2.52 8.58
C MET A 224 -8.47 -3.73 9.26
N LEU A 225 -8.57 -3.73 10.59
CA LEU A 225 -9.26 -4.77 11.34
C LEU A 225 -10.75 -4.78 11.06
N PHE A 226 -11.39 -3.61 10.93
CA PHE A 226 -12.80 -3.51 10.54
C PHE A 226 -13.02 -4.12 9.14
N MET A 227 -12.12 -3.85 8.20
CA MET A 227 -12.15 -4.45 6.88
C MET A 227 -12.02 -5.98 6.97
N ALA A 228 -11.01 -6.49 7.68
CA ALA A 228 -10.75 -7.93 7.81
C ALA A 228 -11.84 -8.71 8.54
N LEU A 229 -12.47 -8.11 9.58
CA LEU A 229 -13.36 -8.84 10.48
C LEU A 229 -14.84 -8.56 10.26
N ILE A 230 -15.20 -7.52 9.52
CA ILE A 230 -16.58 -7.14 9.25
C ILE A 230 -16.88 -7.12 7.75
N VAL A 231 -16.12 -6.34 6.97
CA VAL A 231 -16.47 -6.09 5.57
C VAL A 231 -16.15 -7.28 4.67
N SER A 232 -14.94 -7.84 4.76
CA SER A 232 -14.57 -9.04 3.99
C SER A 232 -15.47 -10.22 4.32
N PRO A 233 -15.75 -10.55 5.62
CA PRO A 233 -16.74 -11.56 5.97
C PRO A 233 -18.14 -11.29 5.41
N LEU A 234 -18.61 -10.04 5.42
CA LEU A 234 -19.90 -9.69 4.86
C LEU A 234 -19.99 -9.98 3.36
N ILE A 235 -18.93 -9.64 2.61
CA ILE A 235 -18.84 -9.93 1.17
C ILE A 235 -18.85 -11.45 0.94
N ILE A 236 -18.06 -12.21 1.71
CA ILE A 236 -18.04 -13.68 1.61
C ILE A 236 -19.43 -14.25 1.92
N PHE A 237 -20.11 -13.75 2.95
CA PHE A 237 -21.48 -14.15 3.28
C PHE A 237 -22.47 -13.89 2.15
N ILE A 238 -22.38 -12.72 1.48
CA ILE A 238 -23.26 -12.37 0.34
C ILE A 238 -23.08 -13.36 -0.83
N TYR A 239 -21.85 -13.83 -1.07
CA TYR A 239 -21.56 -14.76 -2.18
C TYR A 239 -21.86 -16.22 -1.83
N LEU A 240 -21.59 -16.65 -0.59
CA LEU A 240 -21.65 -18.07 -0.21
C LEU A 240 -22.88 -18.44 0.63
N HIS A 241 -23.58 -17.45 1.18
CA HIS A 241 -24.75 -17.64 2.07
C HIS A 241 -24.50 -18.59 3.25
N CYS A 242 -23.26 -18.62 3.75
CA CYS A 242 -22.85 -19.45 4.90
C CYS A 242 -22.03 -18.62 5.88
N ASN A 243 -21.72 -19.20 7.06
CA ASN A 243 -20.84 -18.53 8.03
C ASN A 243 -19.44 -18.33 7.42
N PRO A 244 -18.96 -17.08 7.20
CA PRO A 244 -17.69 -16.80 6.56
C PRO A 244 -16.47 -16.97 7.47
N TYR A 245 -16.66 -16.88 8.79
CA TYR A 245 -15.56 -16.79 9.75
C TYR A 245 -14.61 -17.99 9.77
N PRO A 246 -15.04 -19.24 9.54
CA PRO A 246 -14.11 -20.36 9.43
C PRO A 246 -13.09 -20.18 8.30
N LEU A 247 -13.47 -19.57 7.16
CA LEU A 247 -12.58 -19.25 6.07
C LEU A 247 -11.67 -18.08 6.44
N VAL A 248 -12.25 -16.98 6.92
CA VAL A 248 -11.53 -15.75 7.28
C VAL A 248 -10.45 -16.03 8.32
N PHE A 249 -10.78 -16.67 9.44
CA PHE A 249 -9.78 -16.98 10.47
C PHE A 249 -8.70 -17.96 9.99
N ARG A 250 -9.04 -18.86 9.10
CA ARG A 250 -8.05 -19.75 8.49
C ARG A 250 -7.08 -18.98 7.61
N CYS A 251 -7.58 -18.06 6.78
CA CYS A 251 -6.75 -17.19 5.94
C CYS A 251 -5.88 -16.24 6.77
N LEU A 252 -6.44 -15.58 7.78
CA LEU A 252 -5.67 -14.72 8.69
C LEU A 252 -4.59 -15.50 9.44
N LYS A 253 -4.87 -16.74 9.89
CA LYS A 253 -3.91 -17.56 10.62
C LYS A 253 -2.81 -18.11 9.73
N GLU A 254 -3.11 -18.68 8.58
CA GLU A 254 -2.14 -19.39 7.74
C GLU A 254 -1.42 -18.42 6.78
N SER A 255 -2.10 -17.44 6.20
CA SER A 255 -1.55 -16.44 5.29
C SER A 255 -1.20 -15.13 6.02
N GLY A 256 -2.20 -14.52 6.69
CA GLY A 256 -2.06 -13.20 7.29
C GLY A 256 -0.93 -13.12 8.31
N LEU A 257 -0.78 -14.13 9.19
CA LEU A 257 0.29 -14.16 10.19
C LEU A 257 1.68 -14.20 9.54
N THR A 258 1.86 -14.99 8.48
CA THR A 258 3.15 -15.04 7.75
C THR A 258 3.42 -13.72 7.04
N ALA A 259 2.40 -13.15 6.39
CA ALA A 259 2.49 -11.87 5.71
C ALA A 259 2.79 -10.71 6.67
N PHE A 260 2.23 -10.72 7.88
CA PHE A 260 2.51 -9.77 8.94
C PHE A 260 4.00 -9.66 9.27
N PHE A 261 4.68 -10.81 9.40
CA PHE A 261 6.10 -10.81 9.75
C PHE A 261 7.01 -10.57 8.55
N THR A 262 6.63 -11.01 7.35
CA THR A 262 7.44 -10.83 6.13
C THR A 262 7.28 -9.43 5.53
N ARG A 263 6.13 -8.78 5.76
CA ARG A 263 5.76 -7.48 5.17
C ARG A 263 5.92 -7.48 3.63
N SER A 264 5.60 -8.61 3.01
CA SER A 264 5.71 -8.78 1.56
C SER A 264 4.66 -9.75 1.05
N SER A 265 3.65 -9.25 0.36
CA SER A 265 2.65 -10.08 -0.32
C SER A 265 3.29 -10.99 -1.37
N ALA A 266 4.31 -10.50 -2.08
CA ALA A 266 5.05 -11.30 -3.06
C ALA A 266 5.78 -12.50 -2.41
N ALA A 267 6.42 -12.31 -1.25
CA ALA A 267 7.06 -13.39 -0.52
C ALA A 267 6.05 -14.40 0.05
N ASN A 268 4.79 -14.00 0.22
CA ASN A 268 3.72 -14.85 0.76
C ASN A 268 2.98 -15.67 -0.32
N ILE A 269 3.23 -15.44 -1.62
CA ILE A 269 2.61 -16.19 -2.72
C ILE A 269 2.69 -17.71 -2.54
N PRO A 270 3.85 -18.32 -2.22
CA PRO A 270 3.92 -19.77 -2.03
C PRO A 270 3.07 -20.29 -0.86
N VAL A 271 2.97 -19.49 0.22
CA VAL A 271 2.12 -19.81 1.39
C VAL A 271 0.65 -19.79 0.97
N ASN A 272 0.22 -18.76 0.24
CA ASN A 272 -1.13 -18.61 -0.25
C ASN A 272 -1.51 -19.73 -1.23
N MET A 273 -0.62 -20.10 -2.15
CA MET A 273 -0.85 -21.22 -3.07
C MET A 273 -1.02 -22.55 -2.32
N THR A 274 -0.18 -22.79 -1.30
CA THR A 274 -0.31 -23.98 -0.45
C THR A 274 -1.62 -23.97 0.33
N LEU A 275 -2.06 -22.81 0.79
CA LEU A 275 -3.35 -22.69 1.48
C LEU A 275 -4.52 -22.92 0.52
N CYS A 276 -4.47 -22.40 -0.71
CA CYS A 276 -5.46 -22.68 -1.74
C CYS A 276 -5.58 -24.18 -2.05
N GLU A 277 -4.44 -24.89 -2.15
CA GLU A 277 -4.43 -26.36 -2.31
C GLU A 277 -5.12 -27.08 -1.14
N LYS A 278 -4.83 -26.68 0.10
CA LYS A 278 -5.48 -27.23 1.31
C LYS A 278 -6.97 -26.92 1.39
N LEU A 279 -7.42 -25.85 0.77
CA LEU A 279 -8.82 -25.47 0.63
C LEU A 279 -9.52 -26.23 -0.50
N GLY A 280 -8.79 -27.00 -1.31
CA GLY A 280 -9.30 -27.79 -2.41
C GLY A 280 -9.64 -26.98 -3.65
N LEU A 281 -9.03 -25.78 -3.80
CA LEU A 281 -9.24 -24.92 -4.97
C LEU A 281 -8.53 -25.48 -6.21
N ASP A 282 -9.05 -25.11 -7.37
CA ASP A 282 -8.51 -25.50 -8.68
C ASP A 282 -7.12 -24.85 -8.91
N LYS A 283 -6.12 -25.71 -9.18
CA LYS A 283 -4.73 -25.28 -9.37
C LYS A 283 -4.57 -24.28 -10.53
N ASP A 284 -5.28 -24.47 -11.63
CA ASP A 284 -5.18 -23.60 -12.80
C ASP A 284 -5.71 -22.19 -12.47
N MET A 285 -6.68 -22.09 -11.56
CA MET A 285 -7.24 -20.85 -11.11
C MET A 285 -6.30 -20.15 -10.10
N TYR A 286 -5.89 -20.83 -9.01
CA TYR A 286 -5.11 -20.14 -7.96
C TYR A 286 -3.66 -19.86 -8.36
N SER A 287 -3.06 -20.64 -9.29
CA SER A 287 -1.72 -20.34 -9.80
C SER A 287 -1.65 -19.01 -10.57
N VAL A 288 -2.78 -18.48 -11.01
CA VAL A 288 -2.87 -17.16 -11.68
C VAL A 288 -3.44 -16.11 -10.74
N SER A 289 -4.52 -16.44 -10.02
CA SER A 289 -5.20 -15.45 -9.17
C SER A 289 -4.36 -15.01 -7.96
N ILE A 290 -3.60 -15.91 -7.33
CA ILE A 290 -2.79 -15.57 -6.15
C ILE A 290 -1.61 -14.63 -6.50
N PRO A 291 -0.77 -14.90 -7.53
CA PRO A 291 0.23 -13.94 -7.94
C PRO A 291 -0.34 -12.59 -8.38
N LEU A 292 -1.52 -12.61 -9.04
CA LEU A 292 -2.22 -11.38 -9.41
C LEU A 292 -2.74 -10.63 -8.17
N GLY A 293 -3.36 -11.34 -7.22
CA GLY A 293 -3.85 -10.78 -5.95
C GLY A 293 -2.75 -10.07 -5.19
N ALA A 294 -1.57 -10.68 -5.08
CA ALA A 294 -0.39 -10.07 -4.45
C ALA A 294 0.03 -8.71 -5.05
N THR A 295 -0.58 -8.30 -6.17
CA THR A 295 -0.34 -6.99 -6.82
C THR A 295 -1.57 -6.09 -6.89
N ILE A 296 -2.79 -6.63 -6.99
CA ILE A 296 -4.00 -5.82 -7.19
C ILE A 296 -5.00 -5.87 -6.03
N ASN A 297 -4.92 -6.86 -5.14
CA ASN A 297 -5.76 -6.95 -3.96
C ASN A 297 -5.07 -6.27 -2.78
N MET A 298 -5.19 -4.96 -2.70
CA MET A 298 -4.38 -4.10 -1.83
C MET A 298 -5.25 -3.25 -0.89
N ASP A 299 -6.18 -3.91 -0.20
CA ASP A 299 -7.15 -3.27 0.71
C ASP A 299 -6.47 -2.40 1.77
N GLY A 300 -5.44 -2.93 2.43
CA GLY A 300 -4.68 -2.22 3.45
C GLY A 300 -3.88 -1.06 2.89
N ALA A 301 -3.30 -1.20 1.67
CA ALA A 301 -2.61 -0.11 0.99
C ALA A 301 -3.58 1.02 0.64
N ALA A 302 -4.77 0.70 0.15
CA ALA A 302 -5.81 1.69 -0.15
C ALA A 302 -6.25 2.45 1.11
N ILE A 303 -6.39 1.76 2.26
CA ILE A 303 -6.66 2.37 3.57
C ILE A 303 -5.52 3.33 3.95
N THR A 304 -4.28 2.87 3.84
CA THR A 304 -3.09 3.67 4.19
C THR A 304 -3.01 4.94 3.37
N ILE A 305 -3.09 4.84 2.04
CA ILE A 305 -3.05 5.97 1.12
C ILE A 305 -4.14 6.98 1.49
N THR A 306 -5.37 6.50 1.69
CA THR A 306 -6.53 7.36 1.96
C THR A 306 -6.43 8.08 3.31
N ILE A 307 -6.15 7.35 4.40
CA ILE A 307 -6.08 7.93 5.76
C ILE A 307 -4.91 8.91 5.86
N MET A 308 -3.73 8.57 5.33
CA MET A 308 -2.56 9.45 5.39
C MET A 308 -2.77 10.72 4.58
N THR A 309 -3.43 10.64 3.42
CA THR A 309 -3.78 11.80 2.60
C THR A 309 -4.79 12.70 3.30
N LEU A 310 -5.85 12.13 3.91
CA LEU A 310 -6.83 12.93 4.65
C LEU A 310 -6.26 13.53 5.92
N ALA A 311 -5.33 12.85 6.59
CA ALA A 311 -4.61 13.41 7.73
C ALA A 311 -3.72 14.59 7.30
N ALA A 312 -3.08 14.53 6.13
CA ALA A 312 -2.36 15.66 5.54
C ALA A 312 -3.32 16.83 5.22
N ALA A 313 -4.44 16.54 4.57
CA ALA A 313 -5.46 17.55 4.27
C ALA A 313 -5.98 18.24 5.55
N ASN A 314 -6.31 17.47 6.59
CA ASN A 314 -6.74 18.01 7.88
C ASN A 314 -5.65 18.89 8.54
N THR A 315 -4.39 18.49 8.43
CA THR A 315 -3.25 19.26 8.97
C THR A 315 -3.14 20.64 8.31
N LEU A 316 -3.41 20.71 7.00
CA LEU A 316 -3.40 21.93 6.21
C LEU A 316 -4.72 22.73 6.30
N GLY A 317 -5.70 22.27 7.07
CA GLY A 317 -7.01 22.91 7.20
C GLY A 317 -7.89 22.82 5.95
N LEU A 318 -7.61 21.85 5.05
CA LEU A 318 -8.33 21.67 3.80
C LEU A 318 -9.71 21.05 4.04
N GLN A 319 -10.75 21.66 3.47
CA GLN A 319 -12.11 21.13 3.51
C GLN A 319 -12.32 20.11 2.37
N VAL A 320 -12.30 18.83 2.70
CA VAL A 320 -12.52 17.77 1.70
C VAL A 320 -14.01 17.52 1.51
N SER A 321 -14.53 17.86 0.33
CA SER A 321 -15.93 17.61 -0.04
C SER A 321 -16.17 16.10 -0.27
N LEU A 322 -17.43 15.65 -0.08
CA LEU A 322 -17.79 14.25 -0.32
C LEU A 322 -17.45 13.77 -1.75
N PRO A 323 -17.70 14.52 -2.83
CA PRO A 323 -17.29 14.11 -4.17
C PRO A 323 -15.77 13.96 -4.31
N ALA A 324 -14.98 14.86 -3.72
CA ALA A 324 -13.52 14.76 -3.72
C ALA A 324 -13.03 13.54 -2.92
N ALA A 325 -13.71 13.19 -1.83
CA ALA A 325 -13.43 12.01 -1.04
C ALA A 325 -13.74 10.69 -1.79
N ILE A 326 -14.83 10.66 -2.57
CA ILE A 326 -15.15 9.52 -3.46
C ILE A 326 -14.06 9.38 -4.52
N LEU A 327 -13.62 10.48 -5.11
CA LEU A 327 -12.55 10.49 -6.10
C LEU A 327 -11.22 10.01 -5.49
N LEU A 328 -10.91 10.45 -4.26
CA LEU A 328 -9.77 9.92 -3.50
C LEU A 328 -9.87 8.41 -3.33
N SER A 329 -11.05 7.87 -2.99
CA SER A 329 -11.25 6.42 -2.85
C SER A 329 -10.94 5.66 -4.14
N VAL A 330 -11.39 6.19 -5.29
CA VAL A 330 -11.08 5.60 -6.60
C VAL A 330 -9.58 5.66 -6.88
N MET A 331 -8.95 6.82 -6.66
CA MET A 331 -7.52 7.00 -6.90
C MET A 331 -6.66 6.14 -5.96
N SER A 332 -7.04 6.04 -4.69
CA SER A 332 -6.35 5.18 -3.73
C SER A 332 -6.45 3.71 -4.10
N ALA A 333 -7.62 3.25 -4.55
CA ALA A 333 -7.80 1.87 -5.00
C ALA A 333 -6.98 1.56 -6.26
N LEU A 334 -7.02 2.44 -7.26
CA LEU A 334 -6.21 2.28 -8.49
C LEU A 334 -4.71 2.38 -8.20
N GLY A 335 -4.31 3.33 -7.34
CA GLY A 335 -2.92 3.50 -6.94
C GLY A 335 -2.42 2.28 -6.17
N ALA A 336 -3.23 1.76 -5.23
CA ALA A 336 -2.88 0.60 -4.44
C ALA A 336 -2.53 -0.62 -5.30
N CYS A 337 -3.18 -0.81 -6.46
CA CYS A 337 -2.80 -1.83 -7.45
C CYS A 337 -1.37 -1.63 -8.02
N GLY A 338 -0.79 -0.45 -7.86
CA GLY A 338 0.61 -0.15 -8.19
C GLY A 338 1.55 -0.25 -6.98
N ALA A 339 1.04 -0.57 -5.79
CA ALA A 339 1.89 -0.84 -4.65
C ALA A 339 2.64 -2.15 -4.91
N SER A 340 3.93 -2.04 -5.06
CA SER A 340 4.80 -3.17 -5.39
C SER A 340 4.95 -4.13 -4.21
N GLY A 341 4.07 -4.96 -3.81
CA GLY A 341 4.17 -6.04 -2.80
C GLY A 341 5.43 -6.10 -1.89
N VAL A 342 6.11 -4.96 -1.71
CA VAL A 342 7.30 -4.75 -0.88
C VAL A 342 6.97 -3.83 0.29
N ALA A 343 7.70 -4.00 1.39
CA ALA A 343 7.50 -3.22 2.60
C ALA A 343 7.53 -1.69 2.32
N GLY A 344 6.51 -0.98 2.80
CA GLY A 344 6.38 0.48 2.62
C GLY A 344 5.99 0.94 1.22
N GLY A 345 5.62 0.02 0.31
CA GLY A 345 5.24 0.37 -1.07
C GLY A 345 4.04 1.30 -1.14
N SER A 346 3.04 1.13 -0.30
CA SER A 346 1.85 1.98 -0.23
C SER A 346 2.16 3.43 0.13
N LEU A 347 3.15 3.64 0.99
CA LEU A 347 3.55 4.99 1.42
C LEU A 347 4.04 5.86 0.25
N LEU A 348 4.71 5.24 -0.72
CA LEU A 348 5.22 5.94 -1.90
C LEU A 348 4.12 6.40 -2.86
N LEU A 349 2.88 5.99 -2.64
CA LEU A 349 1.70 6.39 -3.41
C LEU A 349 0.90 7.52 -2.75
N ILE A 350 1.24 7.89 -1.50
CA ILE A 350 0.62 9.03 -0.80
C ILE A 350 0.76 10.33 -1.60
N PRO A 351 1.93 10.68 -2.19
CA PRO A 351 2.05 11.91 -2.98
C PRO A 351 1.09 11.97 -4.16
N MET A 352 0.79 10.84 -4.79
CA MET A 352 -0.22 10.74 -5.84
C MET A 352 -1.61 11.17 -5.33
N ALA A 353 -2.03 10.66 -4.18
CA ALA A 353 -3.33 10.98 -3.59
C ALA A 353 -3.37 12.43 -3.05
N CYS A 354 -2.26 12.91 -2.48
CA CYS A 354 -2.09 14.29 -2.03
C CYS A 354 -2.21 15.29 -3.19
N SER A 355 -1.70 14.96 -4.36
CA SER A 355 -1.77 15.83 -5.54
C SER A 355 -3.21 16.12 -6.01
N LEU A 356 -4.18 15.25 -5.65
CA LEU A 356 -5.61 15.48 -5.88
C LEU A 356 -6.11 16.75 -5.18
N PHE A 357 -5.53 17.09 -4.04
CA PHE A 357 -5.91 18.25 -3.22
C PHE A 357 -4.95 19.42 -3.38
N GLY A 358 -4.06 19.42 -4.38
CA GLY A 358 -3.06 20.45 -4.56
C GLY A 358 -1.96 20.48 -3.50
N ILE A 359 -1.86 19.43 -2.67
CA ILE A 359 -0.81 19.30 -1.67
C ILE A 359 0.52 19.07 -2.38
N SER A 360 1.52 19.90 -2.09
CA SER A 360 2.82 19.84 -2.74
C SER A 360 3.54 18.49 -2.48
N ASN A 361 4.41 18.10 -3.41
CA ASN A 361 5.15 16.87 -3.27
C ASN A 361 6.09 16.89 -2.04
N ASP A 362 6.58 18.06 -1.65
CA ASP A 362 7.43 18.21 -0.47
C ASP A 362 6.68 17.94 0.83
N ILE A 363 5.47 18.46 0.96
CA ILE A 363 4.58 18.16 2.09
C ILE A 363 4.18 16.68 2.08
N ALA A 364 3.79 16.15 0.92
CA ALA A 364 3.42 14.76 0.78
C ALA A 364 4.56 13.80 1.18
N MET A 365 5.82 14.17 0.88
CA MET A 365 6.98 13.37 1.29
C MET A 365 7.28 13.46 2.79
N GLN A 366 6.93 14.55 3.48
CA GLN A 366 6.95 14.60 4.94
C GLN A 366 5.91 13.63 5.53
N VAL A 367 4.71 13.56 4.94
CA VAL A 367 3.67 12.57 5.32
C VAL A 367 4.18 11.14 5.12
N VAL A 368 4.88 10.86 4.01
CA VAL A 368 5.56 9.59 3.78
C VAL A 368 6.58 9.29 4.88
N GLY A 369 7.37 10.29 5.29
CA GLY A 369 8.31 10.18 6.41
C GLY A 369 7.63 9.74 7.71
N VAL A 370 6.50 10.36 8.07
CA VAL A 370 5.67 9.93 9.21
C VAL A 370 5.17 8.50 9.02
N GLY A 371 4.71 8.16 7.82
CA GLY A 371 4.32 6.79 7.47
C GLY A 371 5.41 5.77 7.76
N PHE A 372 6.67 6.06 7.45
CA PHE A 372 7.80 5.18 7.77
C PHE A 372 8.06 5.06 9.28
N ILE A 373 7.82 6.11 10.06
CA ILE A 373 7.97 6.06 11.53
C ILE A 373 6.98 5.05 12.13
N ILE A 374 5.71 5.09 11.71
CA ILE A 374 4.67 4.18 12.20
C ILE A 374 4.62 2.86 11.41
N GLY A 375 5.37 2.77 10.33
CA GLY A 375 5.29 1.74 9.29
C GLY A 375 5.60 0.32 9.75
N VAL A 376 6.29 0.14 10.88
CA VAL A 376 6.58 -1.21 11.40
C VAL A 376 5.28 -1.98 11.68
N VAL A 377 4.34 -1.35 12.39
CA VAL A 377 3.04 -1.97 12.74
C VAL A 377 2.05 -1.82 11.60
N GLN A 378 1.96 -0.61 11.04
CA GLN A 378 1.00 -0.30 9.96
C GLN A 378 1.19 -1.24 8.77
N ASP A 379 2.38 -1.34 8.22
CA ASP A 379 2.68 -2.14 7.03
C ASP A 379 2.60 -3.67 7.30
N SER A 380 2.88 -4.09 8.54
CA SER A 380 2.64 -5.48 8.95
C SER A 380 1.16 -5.86 8.91
N VAL A 381 0.27 -5.01 9.45
CA VAL A 381 -1.18 -5.25 9.43
C VAL A 381 -1.73 -5.09 8.02
N GLU A 382 -1.27 -4.09 7.27
CA GLU A 382 -1.58 -3.86 5.86
C GLU A 382 -1.31 -5.13 5.04
N THR A 383 -0.10 -5.67 5.13
CA THR A 383 0.30 -6.84 4.35
C THR A 383 -0.47 -8.10 4.79
N ALA A 384 -0.76 -8.23 6.09
CA ALA A 384 -1.57 -9.33 6.59
C ALA A 384 -2.99 -9.31 6.01
N LEU A 385 -3.63 -8.14 5.96
CA LEU A 385 -4.96 -7.95 5.35
C LEU A 385 -4.93 -8.27 3.86
N ASN A 386 -4.01 -7.66 3.11
CA ASN A 386 -3.88 -7.85 1.67
C ASN A 386 -3.70 -9.33 1.32
N SER A 387 -2.75 -9.98 1.97
CA SER A 387 -2.37 -11.36 1.65
C SER A 387 -3.42 -12.39 2.08
N ALA A 388 -4.10 -12.20 3.21
CA ALA A 388 -5.23 -13.04 3.61
C ALA A 388 -6.38 -12.90 2.62
N GLY A 389 -6.70 -11.67 2.20
CA GLY A 389 -7.71 -11.35 1.20
C GLY A 389 -7.48 -12.03 -0.15
N ASP A 390 -6.23 -12.21 -0.59
CA ASP A 390 -5.91 -12.95 -1.81
C ASP A 390 -6.55 -14.34 -1.83
N VAL A 391 -6.42 -15.06 -0.72
CA VAL A 391 -6.96 -16.42 -0.58
C VAL A 391 -8.47 -16.39 -0.30
N GLU A 392 -8.94 -15.47 0.54
CA GLU A 392 -10.36 -15.31 0.87
C GLU A 392 -11.22 -15.12 -0.37
N PHE A 393 -10.81 -14.21 -1.27
CA PHE A 393 -11.60 -13.88 -2.44
C PHE A 393 -11.39 -14.87 -3.60
N ALA A 394 -10.20 -15.50 -3.71
CA ALA A 394 -10.02 -16.63 -4.61
C ALA A 394 -10.92 -17.80 -4.22
N ALA A 395 -10.96 -18.17 -2.94
CA ALA A 395 -11.83 -19.22 -2.42
C ALA A 395 -13.31 -18.85 -2.58
N THR A 396 -13.68 -17.62 -2.28
CA THR A 396 -15.07 -17.14 -2.42
C THR A 396 -15.56 -17.26 -3.85
N ALA A 397 -14.77 -16.84 -4.83
CA ALA A 397 -15.15 -16.92 -6.24
C ALA A 397 -15.30 -18.36 -6.71
N GLU A 398 -14.41 -19.26 -6.29
CA GLU A 398 -14.48 -20.66 -6.67
C GLU A 398 -15.63 -21.39 -5.98
N TYR A 399 -15.83 -21.21 -4.68
CA TYR A 399 -16.93 -21.81 -3.96
C TYR A 399 -18.29 -21.29 -4.43
N HIS A 400 -18.38 -20.02 -4.82
CA HIS A 400 -19.57 -19.47 -5.46
C HIS A 400 -19.89 -20.18 -6.79
N GLN A 401 -18.87 -20.51 -7.58
CA GLN A 401 -19.05 -21.29 -8.80
C GLN A 401 -19.48 -22.74 -8.48
N TRP A 402 -18.90 -23.36 -7.43
CA TRP A 402 -19.35 -24.69 -6.99
C TRP A 402 -20.85 -24.72 -6.64
N LEU A 403 -21.34 -23.70 -5.92
CA LEU A 403 -22.76 -23.56 -5.62
C LEU A 403 -23.63 -23.46 -6.88
N LYS A 404 -23.17 -22.70 -7.89
CA LYS A 404 -23.88 -22.62 -9.19
C LYS A 404 -23.90 -23.94 -9.95
N GLU A 405 -22.91 -24.77 -9.78
CA GLU A 405 -22.80 -26.10 -10.37
C GLU A 405 -23.50 -27.18 -9.54
N GLY A 406 -24.15 -26.81 -8.43
CA GLY A 406 -24.82 -27.74 -7.52
C GLY A 406 -23.87 -28.58 -6.67
N LYS A 407 -22.60 -28.20 -6.57
CA LYS A 407 -21.61 -28.82 -5.69
C LYS A 407 -21.77 -28.30 -4.26
N SER A 408 -21.47 -29.16 -3.28
CA SER A 408 -21.45 -28.78 -1.86
C SER A 408 -20.24 -27.94 -1.51
N LEU A 409 -20.41 -26.99 -0.58
CA LEU A 409 -19.27 -26.30 0.06
C LEU A 409 -18.43 -27.30 0.87
N PRO A 410 -17.17 -26.95 1.19
CA PRO A 410 -16.37 -27.76 2.12
C PRO A 410 -17.03 -27.91 3.48
N GLU A 411 -16.74 -29.00 4.20
CA GLU A 411 -17.32 -29.34 5.49
C GLU A 411 -17.13 -28.22 6.53
N PHE A 412 -15.96 -27.56 6.54
CA PHE A 412 -15.67 -26.45 7.46
C PHE A 412 -16.53 -25.19 7.23
N LEU A 413 -17.20 -25.08 6.08
CA LEU A 413 -18.19 -24.05 5.76
C LEU A 413 -19.64 -24.57 5.87
N GLY A 414 -19.84 -25.74 6.45
CA GLY A 414 -21.16 -26.34 6.67
C GLY A 414 -21.71 -27.14 5.49
N GLY A 415 -20.88 -27.47 4.50
CA GLY A 415 -21.27 -28.39 3.41
C GLY A 415 -21.56 -29.79 3.98
N LYS A 416 -22.66 -30.39 3.54
CA LYS A 416 -22.96 -31.79 3.84
C LYS A 416 -22.20 -32.68 2.87
N LYS A 417 -21.65 -33.80 3.39
CA LYS A 417 -21.07 -34.86 2.58
C LYS A 417 -22.08 -35.46 1.63
#